data_099ef013f93b05a7e0a923619980b4ff
#
_entry.id   099ef013f93b05a7e0a923619980b4ff
#
_cell.length_a   1.000
_cell.length_b   1.000
_cell.length_c   1.000
_cell.angle_alpha   90.00
_cell.angle_beta   90.00
_cell.angle_gamma   90.00
#
_symmetry.space_group_name_H-M   'P 1'
#
loop_
_entity.id
_entity.type
_entity.pdbx_description
1 polymer ?
#
loop_
_entity_poly.entity_id
_entity_poly.type
_entity_poly.pdbx_seq_one_letter_code
_entity_poly.pdbx_strand_id
1 'polypeptide(L)'
;MIATNEYPMFAGLYCRISREDDSTRETSTSIENQKQKLIDFAEKSNMQIHNVYCDDGFSGTNFNRPAFINLLKDIEKGDVNCVVVKDLSRLGREYIQSGQILENFLPAHRTRFIAIDDNIDLDPMSDTDNASMLIPFYNMINE
;
A
#
# COMPACT_ATOMS: atom_id res chain seq x y z
N MET A 1 -19.69 1.29 6.41
CA MET A 1 -18.84 2.12 7.20
C MET A 1 -18.39 1.42 8.46
N ILE A 2 -17.21 1.60 8.78
CA ILE A 2 -16.63 0.94 9.89
C ILE A 2 -16.83 1.76 11.10
N ALA A 3 -17.88 1.52 11.73
CA ALA A 3 -18.24 2.36 12.80
C ALA A 3 -17.33 2.23 13.97
N THR A 4 -16.81 1.06 14.20
CA THR A 4 -16.09 0.88 15.41
C THR A 4 -14.84 0.17 15.12
N ASN A 5 -13.88 0.91 14.89
CA ASN A 5 -12.57 0.40 14.89
C ASN A 5 -12.15 0.30 16.31
N GLU A 6 -12.13 -0.89 16.83
CA GLU A 6 -11.60 -1.09 18.17
C GLU A 6 -10.10 -0.83 18.19
N TYR A 7 -9.48 -0.84 17.04
CA TYR A 7 -8.06 -0.61 16.95
C TYR A 7 -7.83 0.66 16.16
N PRO A 8 -7.12 1.64 16.72
CA PRO A 8 -6.80 2.82 15.94
C PRO A 8 -5.93 2.44 14.75
N MET A 9 -6.24 3.05 13.61
CA MET A 9 -5.49 2.79 12.38
C MET A 9 -4.46 3.89 12.20
N PHE A 10 -3.20 3.51 12.17
CA PHE A 10 -2.10 4.41 11.89
C PHE A 10 -1.60 4.10 10.48
N ALA A 11 -1.92 4.97 9.56
CA ALA A 11 -1.74 4.67 8.14
C ALA A 11 -0.40 5.13 7.63
N GLY A 12 0.25 4.25 6.87
CA GLY A 12 1.37 4.63 6.03
C GLY A 12 0.87 4.68 4.61
N LEU A 13 0.95 5.86 4.00
CA LEU A 13 0.47 6.07 2.65
C LEU A 13 1.65 5.95 1.69
N TYR A 14 1.60 5.00 0.78
CA TYR A 14 2.72 4.76 -0.10
C TYR A 14 2.41 5.15 -1.54
N CYS A 15 3.26 5.99 -2.08
CA CYS A 15 3.16 6.48 -3.46
C CYS A 15 4.39 6.08 -4.23
N ARG A 16 4.21 5.70 -5.48
CA ARG A 16 5.33 5.38 -6.34
C ARG A 16 5.00 5.75 -7.78
N ILE A 17 5.96 6.36 -8.43
CA ILE A 17 5.86 6.65 -9.85
C ILE A 17 7.00 5.94 -10.55
N SER A 18 6.67 5.08 -11.51
CA SER A 18 7.68 4.37 -12.26
C SER A 18 8.19 5.26 -13.39
N ARG A 19 9.24 4.80 -14.03
CA ARG A 19 9.77 5.55 -15.18
C ARG A 19 8.79 5.59 -16.33
N GLU A 20 7.97 4.56 -16.46
CA GLU A 20 6.96 4.57 -17.50
C GLU A 20 5.93 5.67 -17.27
N ASP A 21 5.66 5.97 -16.01
CA ASP A 21 4.74 7.03 -15.67
C ASP A 21 5.40 8.40 -15.75
N ASP A 22 6.72 8.41 -15.71
CA ASP A 22 7.50 9.62 -15.65
C ASP A 22 8.03 10.00 -17.01
N SER A 23 7.15 10.05 -17.98
CA SER A 23 7.59 10.35 -19.35
C SER A 23 7.41 11.80 -19.69
N THR A 24 6.85 12.60 -18.81
CA THR A 24 6.50 13.96 -19.15
C THR A 24 6.73 14.88 -17.97
N ARG A 25 6.51 16.14 -18.23
CA ARG A 25 6.56 17.18 -17.21
C ARG A 25 5.44 17.07 -16.19
N GLU A 26 4.55 16.11 -16.35
CA GLU A 26 3.42 15.95 -15.45
C GLU A 26 3.72 15.04 -14.28
N THR A 27 4.94 14.59 -14.15
CA THR A 27 5.32 13.66 -13.09
C THR A 27 5.02 14.22 -11.71
N SER A 28 5.38 15.47 -11.47
CA SER A 28 5.12 16.09 -10.16
C SER A 28 3.63 16.14 -9.86
N THR A 29 2.83 16.52 -10.85
CA THR A 29 1.40 16.59 -10.69
C THR A 29 0.83 15.21 -10.40
N SER A 30 1.36 14.19 -11.07
CA SER A 30 0.89 12.83 -10.86
C SER A 30 1.17 12.34 -9.45
N ILE A 31 2.36 12.63 -8.91
CA ILE A 31 2.68 12.20 -7.56
C ILE A 31 1.83 12.97 -6.53
N GLU A 32 1.61 14.25 -6.77
CA GLU A 32 0.78 15.04 -5.88
C GLU A 32 -0.67 14.58 -5.91
N ASN A 33 -1.18 14.23 -7.09
CA ASN A 33 -2.53 13.70 -7.19
C ASN A 33 -2.65 12.36 -6.47
N GLN A 34 -1.63 11.52 -6.60
CA GLN A 34 -1.63 10.24 -5.91
C GLN A 34 -1.62 10.43 -4.39
N LYS A 35 -0.77 11.34 -3.89
CA LYS A 35 -0.76 11.64 -2.47
C LYS A 35 -2.11 12.11 -1.98
N GLN A 36 -2.73 13.04 -2.71
CA GLN A 36 -3.99 13.62 -2.28
C GLN A 36 -5.08 12.56 -2.22
N LYS A 37 -5.08 11.66 -3.19
CA LYS A 37 -6.04 10.57 -3.21
C LYS A 37 -5.93 9.71 -1.95
N LEU A 38 -4.69 9.39 -1.56
CA LEU A 38 -4.47 8.56 -0.38
C LEU A 38 -4.83 9.32 0.90
N ILE A 39 -4.48 10.58 0.97
CA ILE A 39 -4.80 11.40 2.13
C ILE A 39 -6.31 11.50 2.30
N ASP A 40 -7.03 11.78 1.21
CA ASP A 40 -8.48 11.88 1.27
C ASP A 40 -9.11 10.57 1.72
N PHE A 41 -8.61 9.47 1.21
CA PHE A 41 -9.12 8.16 1.61
C PHE A 41 -8.91 7.92 3.10
N ALA A 42 -7.70 8.20 3.59
CA ALA A 42 -7.39 7.96 4.99
C ALA A 42 -8.25 8.84 5.89
N GLU A 43 -8.45 10.10 5.51
CA GLU A 43 -9.25 11.00 6.32
C GLU A 43 -10.71 10.57 6.35
N LYS A 44 -11.25 10.15 5.21
CA LYS A 44 -12.63 9.68 5.17
C LYS A 44 -12.82 8.39 5.94
N SER A 45 -11.76 7.62 6.08
CA SER A 45 -11.80 6.35 6.81
C SER A 45 -11.44 6.51 8.27
N ASN A 46 -11.24 7.73 8.73
CA ASN A 46 -10.88 8.03 10.12
C ASN A 46 -9.56 7.37 10.54
N MET A 47 -8.63 7.29 9.62
CA MET A 47 -7.30 6.79 9.92
C MET A 47 -6.40 7.94 10.33
N GLN A 48 -5.51 7.68 11.26
CA GLN A 48 -4.48 8.64 11.60
C GLN A 48 -3.29 8.41 10.69
N ILE A 49 -2.92 9.42 9.93
CA ILE A 49 -1.81 9.29 8.98
C ILE A 49 -0.50 9.43 9.73
N HIS A 50 0.30 8.35 9.72
CA HIS A 50 1.60 8.41 10.36
C HIS A 50 2.59 9.13 9.46
N ASN A 51 2.62 8.76 8.18
CA ASN A 51 3.54 9.37 7.24
C ASN A 51 3.13 9.04 5.82
N VAL A 52 3.64 9.82 4.88
CA VAL A 52 3.51 9.57 3.45
C VAL A 52 4.88 9.18 2.94
N TYR A 53 4.97 8.05 2.25
CA TYR A 53 6.22 7.49 1.76
C TYR A 53 6.18 7.51 0.24
N CYS A 54 7.12 8.21 -0.38
CA CYS A 54 7.12 8.36 -1.83
C CYS A 54 8.43 7.92 -2.42
N ASP A 55 8.37 7.03 -3.38
CA ASP A 55 9.51 6.65 -4.20
C ASP A 55 9.25 7.11 -5.62
N ASP A 56 10.25 7.70 -6.22
CA ASP A 56 10.09 8.41 -7.49
C ASP A 56 11.20 7.97 -8.42
N GLY A 57 10.84 7.65 -9.67
CA GLY A 57 11.82 7.33 -10.68
C GLY A 57 12.38 5.93 -10.65
N PHE A 58 11.83 5.04 -9.85
CA PHE A 58 12.32 3.67 -9.73
C PHE A 58 11.43 2.70 -10.46
N SER A 59 12.05 1.65 -11.00
CA SER A 59 11.32 0.60 -11.68
C SER A 59 10.48 -0.22 -10.70
N GLY A 60 9.34 -0.67 -11.15
CA GLY A 60 8.49 -1.52 -10.33
C GLY A 60 9.07 -2.89 -10.07
N THR A 61 10.12 -3.27 -10.80
CA THR A 61 10.77 -4.57 -10.60
C THR A 61 11.90 -4.52 -9.60
N ASN A 62 12.18 -3.36 -9.03
CA ASN A 62 13.29 -3.20 -8.11
C ASN A 62 12.76 -2.80 -6.75
N PHE A 63 12.99 -3.63 -5.75
CA PHE A 63 12.55 -3.36 -4.39
C PHE A 63 13.54 -2.52 -3.60
N ASN A 64 14.61 -2.08 -4.23
CA ASN A 64 15.57 -1.22 -3.57
C ASN A 64 15.06 0.22 -3.58
N ARG A 65 13.94 0.43 -2.90
CA ARG A 65 13.25 1.72 -2.85
C ARG A 65 13.28 2.25 -1.42
N PRO A 66 13.97 3.37 -1.19
CA PRO A 66 14.21 3.84 0.19
C PRO A 66 12.96 4.13 0.98
N ALA A 67 11.97 4.77 0.36
CA ALA A 67 10.74 5.09 1.11
C ALA A 67 9.97 3.84 1.48
N PHE A 68 9.92 2.86 0.58
CA PHE A 68 9.25 1.61 0.88
C PHE A 68 9.95 0.88 2.02
N ILE A 69 11.28 0.88 2.01
CA ILE A 69 12.04 0.24 3.08
C ILE A 69 11.74 0.93 4.42
N ASN A 70 11.65 2.25 4.42
CA ASN A 70 11.30 2.97 5.64
C ASN A 70 9.90 2.62 6.12
N LEU A 71 8.96 2.45 5.18
CA LEU A 71 7.63 2.02 5.54
C LEU A 71 7.65 0.66 6.24
N LEU A 72 8.41 -0.30 5.69
CA LEU A 72 8.50 -1.61 6.32
C LEU A 72 9.11 -1.53 7.72
N LYS A 73 10.09 -0.66 7.90
CA LYS A 73 10.68 -0.47 9.23
C LYS A 73 9.69 0.11 10.21
N ASP A 74 8.87 1.06 9.76
CA ASP A 74 7.88 1.66 10.65
C ASP A 74 6.78 0.66 11.00
N ILE A 75 6.47 -0.26 10.09
CA ILE A 75 5.55 -1.36 10.39
C ILE A 75 6.15 -2.27 11.47
N GLU A 76 7.43 -2.59 11.33
CA GLU A 76 8.09 -3.44 12.33
C GLU A 76 8.11 -2.80 13.70
N LYS A 77 8.24 -1.49 13.76
CA LYS A 77 8.24 -0.77 15.04
C LYS A 77 6.85 -0.62 15.64
N GLY A 78 5.82 -0.91 14.86
CA GLY A 78 4.46 -0.73 15.34
C GLY A 78 3.90 0.67 15.13
N ASP A 79 4.64 1.53 14.43
CA ASP A 79 4.17 2.89 14.18
C ASP A 79 3.12 2.95 13.08
N VAL A 80 3.09 1.95 12.21
CA VAL A 80 2.14 1.85 11.10
C VAL A 80 1.49 0.48 11.17
N ASN A 81 0.17 0.45 11.12
CA ASN A 81 -0.57 -0.80 11.09
C ASN A 81 -1.56 -0.86 9.93
N CYS A 82 -1.47 0.07 9.00
CA CYS A 82 -2.29 0.05 7.81
C CYS A 82 -1.52 0.68 6.66
N VAL A 83 -1.40 -0.05 5.55
CA VAL A 83 -0.73 0.46 4.36
C VAL A 83 -1.80 0.76 3.32
N VAL A 84 -1.77 1.96 2.76
CA VAL A 84 -2.72 2.36 1.73
C VAL A 84 -1.94 2.74 0.48
N VAL A 85 -2.30 2.13 -0.64
CA VAL A 85 -1.70 2.43 -1.93
C VAL A 85 -2.81 2.70 -2.94
N LYS A 86 -2.45 3.35 -4.04
CA LYS A 86 -3.41 3.62 -5.09
C LYS A 86 -3.85 2.32 -5.76
N ASP A 87 -2.89 1.48 -6.10
CA ASP A 87 -3.16 0.18 -6.72
C ASP A 87 -2.00 -0.76 -6.43
N LEU A 88 -2.20 -2.04 -6.73
CA LEU A 88 -1.20 -3.06 -6.43
C LEU A 88 0.12 -2.86 -7.13
N SER A 89 0.12 -2.21 -8.28
CA SER A 89 1.36 -2.01 -9.02
C SER A 89 2.38 -1.20 -8.23
N ARG A 90 1.92 -0.45 -7.23
CA ARG A 90 2.83 0.36 -6.41
C ARG A 90 3.71 -0.50 -5.51
N LEU A 91 3.28 -1.73 -5.19
CA LEU A 91 4.15 -2.65 -4.48
C LEU A 91 5.31 -3.13 -5.35
N GLY A 92 5.13 -3.12 -6.67
CA GLY A 92 6.16 -3.54 -7.59
C GLY A 92 5.75 -4.80 -8.33
N ARG A 93 6.56 -5.17 -9.30
CA ARG A 93 6.31 -6.34 -10.13
C ARG A 93 7.13 -7.55 -9.72
N GLU A 94 7.82 -7.45 -8.59
CA GLU A 94 8.54 -8.59 -8.04
C GLU A 94 7.52 -9.49 -7.37
N TYR A 95 6.97 -10.41 -8.12
CA TYR A 95 5.81 -11.21 -7.68
C TYR A 95 6.08 -11.94 -6.38
N ILE A 96 7.26 -12.55 -6.28
CA ILE A 96 7.58 -13.33 -5.08
C ILE A 96 7.64 -12.42 -3.87
N GLN A 97 8.35 -11.30 -3.99
CA GLN A 97 8.50 -10.39 -2.87
C GLN A 97 7.18 -9.72 -2.49
N SER A 98 6.39 -9.35 -3.51
CA SER A 98 5.09 -8.75 -3.23
C SER A 98 4.17 -9.75 -2.55
N GLY A 99 4.19 -10.99 -3.00
CA GLY A 99 3.39 -12.03 -2.38
C GLY A 99 3.82 -12.28 -0.95
N GLN A 100 5.12 -12.31 -0.69
CA GLN A 100 5.62 -12.51 0.66
C GLN A 100 5.19 -11.38 1.58
N ILE A 101 5.19 -10.14 1.06
CA ILE A 101 4.75 -9.01 1.87
C ILE A 101 3.27 -9.14 2.19
N LEU A 102 2.44 -9.43 1.20
CA LEU A 102 1.00 -9.50 1.40
C LEU A 102 0.59 -10.70 2.24
N GLU A 103 1.24 -11.83 2.06
CA GLU A 103 0.81 -13.07 2.71
C GLU A 103 1.50 -13.33 4.03
N ASN A 104 2.70 -12.80 4.21
CA ASN A 104 3.49 -13.11 5.39
C ASN A 104 3.83 -11.90 6.23
N PHE A 105 4.49 -10.92 5.63
CA PHE A 105 5.03 -9.81 6.40
C PHE A 105 3.91 -8.98 7.05
N LEU A 106 2.94 -8.56 6.25
CA LEU A 106 1.88 -7.70 6.77
C LEU A 106 1.01 -8.43 7.78
N PRO A 107 0.56 -9.68 7.51
CA PRO A 107 -0.22 -10.38 8.54
C PRO A 107 0.57 -10.66 9.79
N ALA A 108 1.86 -10.97 9.68
CA ALA A 108 2.69 -11.23 10.86
C ALA A 108 2.77 -10.00 11.76
N HIS A 109 2.67 -8.82 11.19
CA HIS A 109 2.70 -7.57 11.94
C HIS A 109 1.30 -6.99 12.13
N ARG A 110 0.26 -7.79 11.85
CA ARG A 110 -1.13 -7.39 12.02
C ARG A 110 -1.43 -6.09 11.29
N THR A 111 -0.89 -5.97 10.09
CA THR A 111 -0.99 -4.74 9.30
C THR A 111 -1.96 -4.93 8.15
N ARG A 112 -2.94 -4.03 8.08
CA ARG A 112 -3.94 -4.04 7.03
C ARG A 112 -3.35 -3.46 5.76
N PHE A 113 -3.82 -3.94 4.61
CA PHE A 113 -3.36 -3.46 3.32
C PHE A 113 -4.55 -3.09 2.45
N ILE A 114 -4.55 -1.88 1.93
CA ILE A 114 -5.63 -1.39 1.10
C ILE A 114 -5.06 -0.88 -0.22
N ALA A 115 -5.56 -1.40 -1.33
CA ALA A 115 -5.27 -0.88 -2.67
C ALA A 115 -6.56 -0.32 -3.22
N ILE A 116 -6.67 0.99 -3.28
CA ILE A 116 -7.94 1.68 -3.50
C ILE A 116 -8.54 1.31 -4.85
N ASP A 117 -7.77 1.47 -5.91
CA ASP A 117 -8.29 1.29 -7.26
C ASP A 117 -8.58 -0.17 -7.59
N ASP A 118 -7.99 -1.09 -6.87
CA ASP A 118 -8.22 -2.52 -7.07
C ASP A 118 -9.29 -3.08 -6.16
N ASN A 119 -9.85 -2.26 -5.29
CA ASN A 119 -10.86 -2.67 -4.32
C ASN A 119 -10.37 -3.82 -3.44
N ILE A 120 -9.10 -3.74 -3.05
CA ILE A 120 -8.50 -4.76 -2.20
C ILE A 120 -8.34 -4.20 -0.79
N ASP A 121 -8.76 -4.99 0.18
CA ASP A 121 -8.66 -4.64 1.59
C ASP A 121 -8.37 -5.92 2.35
N LEU A 122 -7.09 -6.11 2.70
CA LEU A 122 -6.65 -7.29 3.44
C LEU A 122 -6.46 -6.90 4.90
N ASP A 123 -7.38 -7.34 5.73
CA ASP A 123 -7.38 -6.99 7.14
C ASP A 123 -7.10 -8.25 7.97
N PRO A 124 -5.89 -8.40 8.52
CA PRO A 124 -5.54 -9.59 9.29
C PRO A 124 -6.33 -9.73 10.57
N MET A 125 -6.96 -8.64 11.03
CA MET A 125 -7.76 -8.67 12.24
C MET A 125 -9.21 -9.01 11.96
N SER A 126 -9.55 -9.21 10.69
CA SER A 126 -10.92 -9.52 10.29
C SER A 126 -11.14 -11.01 10.31
N ASP A 127 -12.39 -11.42 10.55
CA ASP A 127 -12.77 -12.82 10.43
C ASP A 127 -12.95 -13.25 8.98
N THR A 128 -12.84 -12.31 8.06
CA THR A 128 -13.01 -12.59 6.65
C THR A 128 -11.85 -13.43 6.13
N ASP A 129 -12.14 -14.34 5.20
CA ASP A 129 -11.13 -15.15 4.56
C ASP A 129 -10.34 -14.26 3.60
N ASN A 130 -9.18 -13.81 4.02
CA ASN A 130 -8.36 -12.94 3.19
C ASN A 130 -7.77 -13.67 1.98
N ALA A 131 -7.76 -15.00 2.00
CA ALA A 131 -7.20 -15.73 0.88
C ALA A 131 -7.97 -15.45 -0.42
N SER A 132 -9.29 -15.32 -0.33
CA SER A 132 -10.08 -15.03 -1.53
C SER A 132 -9.87 -13.61 -2.03
N MET A 133 -9.39 -12.73 -1.18
CA MET A 133 -9.13 -11.35 -1.58
C MET A 133 -7.81 -11.22 -2.32
N LEU A 134 -6.97 -12.25 -2.28
CA LEU A 134 -5.72 -12.26 -3.03
C LEU A 134 -5.89 -12.70 -4.48
N ILE A 135 -7.06 -13.22 -4.84
CA ILE A 135 -7.30 -13.69 -6.20
C ILE A 135 -7.06 -12.61 -7.24
N PRO A 136 -7.55 -11.37 -7.06
CA PRO A 136 -7.25 -10.34 -8.05
C PRO A 136 -5.75 -10.07 -8.18
N PHE A 137 -5.02 -10.15 -7.07
CA PHE A 137 -3.58 -9.96 -7.11
C PHE A 137 -2.91 -11.05 -7.94
N TYR A 138 -3.26 -12.31 -7.67
CA TYR A 138 -2.69 -13.42 -8.44
C TYR A 138 -3.06 -13.35 -9.91
N ASN A 139 -4.28 -12.95 -10.19
CA ASN A 139 -4.70 -12.80 -11.59
C ASN A 139 -3.91 -11.71 -12.29
N MET A 140 -3.61 -10.65 -11.59
CA MET A 140 -2.87 -9.55 -12.16
C MET A 140 -1.43 -9.95 -12.50
N ILE A 141 -0.79 -10.72 -11.64
CA ILE A 141 0.61 -11.08 -11.87
C ILE A 141 0.76 -12.24 -12.85
N ASN A 142 -0.30 -12.97 -13.13
CA ASN A 142 -0.25 -14.11 -14.03
C ASN A 142 -0.70 -13.80 -15.44
N GLU A 143 -0.96 -12.56 -15.74
CA GLU A 143 -1.35 -12.16 -17.09
C GLU A 143 -0.18 -12.08 -18.05
#